data_e9d991784a44f3f63b219f97386e1141
#
_entry.id   e9d991784a44f3f63b219f97386e1141
#
_cell.length_a   1.000
_cell.length_b   1.000
_cell.length_c   1.000
_cell.angle_alpha   90.00
_cell.angle_beta   90.00
_cell.angle_gamma   90.00
#
_symmetry.space_group_name_H-M   'P 1'
#
loop_
_entity.id
_entity.type
_entity.pdbx_description
1 polymer ?
#
loop_
_entity_poly.entity_id
_entity_poly.type
_entity_poly.pdbx_seq_one_letter_code
_entity_poly.pdbx_strand_id
1 'polypeptide(L)'
;KKILTLAAALVISLIACADLQQLIKFNQLPILAQNFIKKYYSTTDISYIEKEKESMHYDYTVYLNTGTEIEFNYQGELQTIDCQITPVPQGIIPKMIAEYVIVHYPDQFIVEYQVDYTRQTIELNNRLELIFDLKGNFLKIDD
;
A
#
# COMPACT_ATOMS: atom_id res chain seq x y z
N LYS A 1 -34.73 -25.45 -25.24
CA LYS A 1 -34.49 -24.03 -25.66
C LYS A 1 -34.26 -23.04 -24.51
N LYS A 2 -34.27 -23.47 -23.24
CA LYS A 2 -34.10 -22.56 -22.07
C LYS A 2 -32.74 -22.64 -21.39
N ILE A 3 -31.78 -23.44 -21.86
CA ILE A 3 -30.49 -23.68 -21.22
C ILE A 3 -29.36 -22.80 -21.81
N LEU A 4 -29.57 -22.28 -23.04
CA LEU A 4 -28.53 -21.51 -23.75
C LEU A 4 -28.37 -20.03 -23.27
N THR A 5 -29.43 -19.49 -22.62
CA THR A 5 -29.42 -18.08 -22.18
C THR A 5 -28.73 -17.84 -20.83
N LEU A 6 -28.60 -18.89 -19.99
CA LEU A 6 -27.96 -18.76 -18.67
C LEU A 6 -26.41 -18.77 -18.74
N ALA A 7 -25.86 -19.49 -19.74
CA ALA A 7 -24.40 -19.56 -19.94
C ALA A 7 -23.80 -18.24 -20.49
N ALA A 8 -24.56 -17.51 -21.29
CA ALA A 8 -24.10 -16.23 -21.85
C ALA A 8 -24.05 -15.10 -20.80
N ALA A 9 -24.97 -15.10 -19.83
CA ALA A 9 -24.99 -14.11 -18.76
C ALA A 9 -23.84 -14.31 -17.76
N LEU A 10 -23.41 -15.55 -17.52
CA LEU A 10 -22.31 -15.86 -16.61
C LEU A 10 -20.94 -15.47 -17.22
N VAL A 11 -20.78 -15.59 -18.53
CA VAL A 11 -19.54 -15.20 -19.23
C VAL A 11 -19.38 -13.67 -19.27
N ILE A 12 -20.48 -12.92 -19.40
CA ILE A 12 -20.44 -11.45 -19.42
C ILE A 12 -20.09 -10.90 -18.03
N SER A 13 -20.51 -11.53 -16.95
CA SER A 13 -20.15 -11.10 -15.58
C SER A 13 -18.68 -11.35 -15.23
N LEU A 14 -18.05 -12.38 -15.82
CA LEU A 14 -16.63 -12.68 -15.65
C LEU A 14 -15.72 -11.69 -16.42
N ILE A 15 -16.18 -11.18 -17.54
CA ILE A 15 -15.43 -10.21 -18.36
C ILE A 15 -15.48 -8.82 -17.71
N ALA A 16 -16.56 -8.45 -17.05
CA ALA A 16 -16.69 -7.17 -16.38
C ALA A 16 -15.80 -7.02 -15.12
N CYS A 17 -15.44 -8.13 -14.45
CA CYS A 17 -14.51 -8.12 -13.32
C CYS A 17 -13.03 -8.08 -13.75
N ALA A 18 -12.70 -8.53 -14.96
CA ALA A 18 -11.33 -8.58 -15.47
C ALA A 18 -10.76 -7.20 -15.87
N ASP A 19 -11.62 -6.19 -16.05
CA ASP A 19 -11.23 -4.85 -16.49
C ASP A 19 -10.85 -3.90 -15.32
N LEU A 20 -11.09 -4.29 -14.07
CA LEU A 20 -10.88 -3.45 -12.89
C LEU A 20 -9.47 -3.61 -12.31
N GLN A 21 -8.85 -4.77 -12.50
CA GLN A 21 -7.55 -5.12 -11.92
C GLN A 21 -6.66 -5.74 -13.00
N GLN A 22 -5.45 -5.20 -13.16
CA GLN A 22 -4.50 -5.64 -14.19
C GLN A 22 -3.12 -5.87 -13.60
N LEU A 23 -2.47 -6.97 -13.98
CA LEU A 23 -1.05 -7.16 -13.72
C LEU A 23 -0.23 -6.32 -14.71
N ILE A 24 0.71 -5.57 -14.19
CA ILE A 24 1.59 -4.70 -14.99
C ILE A 24 3.07 -4.97 -14.71
N LYS A 25 3.93 -4.47 -15.61
CA LYS A 25 5.38 -4.52 -15.44
C LYS A 25 5.88 -3.31 -14.65
N PHE A 26 7.05 -3.43 -14.03
CA PHE A 26 7.69 -2.37 -13.24
C PHE A 26 7.81 -1.03 -14.00
N ASN A 27 8.18 -1.07 -15.28
CA ASN A 27 8.32 0.13 -16.10
C ASN A 27 6.97 0.81 -16.49
N GLN A 28 5.85 0.21 -16.13
CA GLN A 28 4.51 0.78 -16.31
C GLN A 28 3.99 1.49 -15.06
N LEU A 29 4.73 1.40 -13.93
CA LEU A 29 4.46 2.23 -12.75
C LEU A 29 4.74 3.70 -13.05
N PRO A 30 4.04 4.63 -12.37
CA PRO A 30 4.44 6.04 -12.34
C PRO A 30 5.88 6.21 -11.86
N ILE A 31 6.57 7.23 -12.40
CA ILE A 31 8.01 7.42 -12.13
C ILE A 31 8.35 7.61 -10.65
N LEU A 32 7.45 8.24 -9.87
CA LEU A 32 7.66 8.40 -8.42
C LEU A 32 7.65 7.06 -7.70
N ALA A 33 6.72 6.16 -8.05
CA ALA A 33 6.67 4.80 -7.51
C ALA A 33 7.91 3.98 -7.91
N GLN A 34 8.37 4.07 -9.17
CA GLN A 34 9.60 3.42 -9.60
C GLN A 34 10.81 3.89 -8.80
N ASN A 35 10.92 5.21 -8.56
CA ASN A 35 12.02 5.80 -7.80
C ASN A 35 11.97 5.38 -6.32
N PHE A 36 10.76 5.30 -5.73
CA PHE A 36 10.57 4.80 -4.38
C PHE A 36 11.06 3.35 -4.25
N ILE A 37 10.60 2.47 -5.14
CA ILE A 37 11.01 1.06 -5.11
C ILE A 37 12.54 0.94 -5.25
N LYS A 38 13.15 1.60 -6.23
CA LYS A 38 14.62 1.56 -6.43
C LYS A 38 15.42 2.09 -5.24
N LYS A 39 14.84 3.00 -4.45
CA LYS A 39 15.51 3.58 -3.29
C LYS A 39 15.53 2.64 -2.09
N TYR A 40 14.47 1.90 -1.85
CA TYR A 40 14.28 1.12 -0.63
C TYR A 40 14.33 -0.39 -0.84
N TYR A 41 14.14 -0.86 -2.08
CA TYR A 41 14.03 -2.27 -2.45
C TYR A 41 14.77 -2.60 -3.74
N SER A 42 14.98 -3.87 -4.00
CA SER A 42 15.43 -4.35 -5.31
C SER A 42 14.22 -4.66 -6.20
N THR A 43 14.34 -4.37 -7.50
CA THR A 43 13.31 -4.78 -8.48
C THR A 43 13.21 -6.30 -8.62
N THR A 44 14.25 -7.05 -8.21
CA THR A 44 14.24 -8.52 -8.17
C THR A 44 13.41 -9.08 -7.03
N ASP A 45 13.07 -8.26 -6.03
CA ASP A 45 12.25 -8.66 -4.89
C ASP A 45 10.75 -8.56 -5.18
N ILE A 46 10.38 -7.98 -6.33
CA ILE A 46 8.98 -7.83 -6.74
C ILE A 46 8.43 -9.19 -7.18
N SER A 47 7.33 -9.61 -6.53
CA SER A 47 6.56 -10.78 -6.92
C SER A 47 5.67 -10.45 -8.12
N TYR A 48 4.82 -9.45 -7.97
CA TYR A 48 3.97 -8.92 -9.03
C TYR A 48 3.51 -7.50 -8.70
N ILE A 49 2.91 -6.84 -9.68
CA ILE A 49 2.37 -5.48 -9.54
C ILE A 49 0.97 -5.46 -10.09
N GLU A 50 0.05 -4.93 -9.33
CA GLU A 50 -1.33 -4.70 -9.71
C GLU A 50 -1.59 -3.23 -9.98
N LYS A 51 -2.42 -3.00 -10.99
CA LYS A 51 -3.03 -1.71 -11.30
C LYS A 51 -4.53 -1.89 -11.18
N GLU A 52 -5.15 -1.16 -10.27
CA GLU A 52 -6.57 -1.22 -10.00
C GLU A 52 -7.26 0.11 -10.32
N LYS A 53 -8.47 0.02 -10.86
CA LYS A 53 -9.25 1.22 -11.17
C LYS A 53 -10.02 1.68 -9.95
N GLU A 54 -9.64 2.85 -9.42
CA GLU A 54 -10.33 3.54 -8.35
C GLU A 54 -11.09 4.77 -8.90
N SER A 55 -12.43 4.65 -9.00
CA SER A 55 -13.29 5.71 -9.54
C SER A 55 -12.81 6.22 -10.90
N MET A 56 -12.17 7.40 -10.95
CA MET A 56 -11.67 8.05 -12.17
C MET A 56 -10.16 7.87 -12.40
N HIS A 57 -9.44 7.27 -11.44
CA HIS A 57 -7.99 7.10 -11.46
C HIS A 57 -7.62 5.61 -11.35
N TYR A 58 -6.33 5.34 -11.41
CA TYR A 58 -5.78 4.03 -11.15
C TYR A 58 -4.81 4.12 -9.99
N ASP A 59 -4.91 3.19 -9.04
CA ASP A 59 -3.93 3.00 -8.00
C ASP A 59 -3.07 1.78 -8.32
N TYR A 60 -1.93 1.66 -7.65
CA TYR A 60 -0.94 0.63 -7.95
C TYR A 60 -0.49 -0.03 -6.66
N THR A 61 -0.46 -1.36 -6.65
CA THR A 61 0.07 -2.13 -5.51
C THR A 61 1.24 -2.99 -5.96
N VAL A 62 2.37 -2.82 -5.31
CA VAL A 62 3.57 -3.64 -5.50
C VAL A 62 3.65 -4.67 -4.40
N TYR A 63 3.62 -5.95 -4.78
CA TYR A 63 3.78 -7.08 -3.87
C TYR A 63 5.20 -7.61 -3.95
N LEU A 64 5.88 -7.67 -2.80
CA LEU A 64 7.23 -8.21 -2.70
C LEU A 64 7.21 -9.70 -2.28
N ASN A 65 8.26 -10.42 -2.63
CA ASN A 65 8.45 -11.83 -2.25
C ASN A 65 8.49 -12.05 -0.72
N THR A 66 8.75 -11.00 0.05
CA THR A 66 8.74 -10.99 1.53
C THR A 66 7.35 -10.94 2.13
N GLY A 67 6.30 -10.71 1.33
CA GLY A 67 4.94 -10.44 1.77
C GLY A 67 4.66 -8.95 2.02
N THR A 68 5.64 -8.07 1.83
CA THR A 68 5.43 -6.62 1.91
C THR A 68 4.53 -6.15 0.77
N GLU A 69 3.56 -5.32 1.09
CA GLU A 69 2.64 -4.68 0.16
C GLU A 69 2.87 -3.16 0.18
N ILE A 70 2.97 -2.54 -1.01
CA ILE A 70 3.24 -1.12 -1.13
C ILE A 70 2.25 -0.52 -2.12
N GLU A 71 1.40 0.37 -1.60
CA GLU A 71 0.35 1.02 -2.39
C GLU A 71 0.76 2.45 -2.77
N PHE A 72 0.49 2.78 -4.02
CA PHE A 72 0.73 4.10 -4.59
C PHE A 72 -0.53 4.62 -5.26
N ASN A 73 -0.77 5.92 -5.13
CA ASN A 73 -1.83 6.59 -5.88
C ASN A 73 -1.49 6.69 -7.38
N TYR A 74 -2.42 7.23 -8.17
CA TYR A 74 -2.26 7.40 -9.62
C TYR A 74 -1.05 8.26 -10.04
N GLN A 75 -0.53 9.11 -9.16
CA GLN A 75 0.69 9.90 -9.39
C GLN A 75 1.97 9.14 -9.01
N GLY A 76 1.83 8.00 -8.34
CA GLY A 76 2.95 7.21 -7.81
C GLY A 76 3.45 7.66 -6.45
N GLU A 77 2.64 8.42 -5.70
CA GLU A 77 2.92 8.80 -4.33
C GLU A 77 2.51 7.68 -3.39
N LEU A 78 3.33 7.43 -2.36
CA LEU A 78 3.07 6.40 -1.37
C LEU A 78 1.76 6.67 -0.62
N GLN A 79 0.89 5.67 -0.52
CA GLN A 79 -0.31 5.66 0.31
C GLN A 79 -0.16 4.72 1.50
N THR A 80 0.29 3.49 1.25
CA THR A 80 0.44 2.48 2.29
C THR A 80 1.72 1.68 2.05
N ILE A 81 2.39 1.32 3.12
CA ILE A 81 3.40 0.26 3.14
C ILE A 81 3.13 -0.65 4.33
N ASP A 82 2.83 -1.92 4.06
CA ASP A 82 2.63 -2.96 5.06
C ASP A 82 3.74 -4.01 4.94
N CYS A 83 4.60 -4.06 5.94
CA CYS A 83 5.71 -5.01 6.04
C CYS A 83 5.34 -6.25 6.88
N GLN A 84 4.07 -6.41 7.24
CA GLN A 84 3.52 -7.53 8.00
C GLN A 84 4.13 -7.64 9.40
N ILE A 85 5.26 -8.30 9.52
CA ILE A 85 5.95 -8.58 10.79
C ILE A 85 7.37 -8.01 10.84
N THR A 86 7.84 -7.35 9.79
CA THR A 86 9.17 -6.75 9.72
C THR A 86 9.10 -5.23 9.83
N PRO A 87 10.16 -4.57 10.30
CA PRO A 87 10.16 -3.11 10.38
C PRO A 87 10.03 -2.46 9.00
N VAL A 88 9.24 -1.39 8.91
CA VAL A 88 9.25 -0.49 7.75
C VAL A 88 10.67 0.07 7.59
N PRO A 89 11.25 0.08 6.35
CA PRO A 89 12.60 0.57 6.12
C PRO A 89 12.81 2.00 6.63
N GLN A 90 13.98 2.23 7.21
CA GLN A 90 14.36 3.54 7.74
C GLN A 90 14.34 4.60 6.63
N GLY A 91 13.81 5.78 6.94
CA GLY A 91 13.70 6.91 6.03
C GLY A 91 12.40 6.98 5.24
N ILE A 92 11.52 5.95 5.31
CA ILE A 92 10.14 6.01 4.79
C ILE A 92 9.27 6.80 5.77
N ILE A 93 9.38 6.49 7.05
CA ILE A 93 8.60 7.14 8.11
C ILE A 93 9.10 8.56 8.33
N PRO A 94 8.22 9.59 8.39
CA PRO A 94 8.61 10.94 8.75
C PRO A 94 9.34 10.97 10.10
N LYS A 95 10.40 11.79 10.18
CA LYS A 95 11.29 11.84 11.35
C LYS A 95 10.54 12.06 12.66
N MET A 96 9.59 12.97 12.70
CA MET A 96 8.80 13.27 13.92
C MET A 96 8.03 12.05 14.43
N ILE A 97 7.44 11.26 13.52
CA ILE A 97 6.70 10.03 13.88
C ILE A 97 7.68 8.97 14.39
N ALA A 98 8.79 8.77 13.69
CA ALA A 98 9.81 7.80 14.11
C ALA A 98 10.38 8.15 15.51
N GLU A 99 10.70 9.43 15.76
CA GLU A 99 11.17 9.91 17.07
C GLU A 99 10.12 9.73 18.17
N TYR A 100 8.84 9.99 17.86
CA TYR A 100 7.73 9.76 18.79
C TYR A 100 7.68 8.29 19.23
N VAL A 101 7.76 7.36 18.29
CA VAL A 101 7.75 5.91 18.57
C VAL A 101 8.95 5.51 19.44
N ILE A 102 10.15 5.97 19.12
CA ILE A 102 11.37 5.67 19.90
C ILE A 102 11.22 6.12 21.36
N VAL A 103 10.61 7.29 21.59
CA VAL A 103 10.47 7.86 22.94
C VAL A 103 9.36 7.18 23.74
N HIS A 104 8.20 6.90 23.11
CA HIS A 104 7.00 6.44 23.84
C HIS A 104 6.81 4.92 23.79
N TYR A 105 7.42 4.25 22.80
CA TYR A 105 7.29 2.81 22.55
C TYR A 105 8.66 2.19 22.22
N PRO A 106 9.66 2.31 23.13
CA PRO A 106 11.07 1.95 22.83
C PRO A 106 11.28 0.47 22.49
N ASP A 107 10.37 -0.42 22.94
CA ASP A 107 10.44 -1.86 22.67
C ASP A 107 9.63 -2.29 21.45
N GLN A 108 9.06 -1.33 20.70
CA GLN A 108 8.22 -1.59 19.53
C GLN A 108 8.85 -1.00 18.27
N PHE A 109 8.41 -1.50 17.12
CA PHE A 109 8.78 -0.96 15.81
C PHE A 109 7.56 -0.88 14.91
N ILE A 110 7.64 -0.01 13.90
CA ILE A 110 6.55 0.23 12.95
C ILE A 110 6.57 -0.86 11.90
N VAL A 111 5.44 -1.54 11.69
CA VAL A 111 5.25 -2.57 10.67
C VAL A 111 4.41 -2.08 9.50
N GLU A 112 3.56 -1.08 9.71
CA GLU A 112 2.74 -0.45 8.67
C GLU A 112 2.78 1.07 8.80
N TYR A 113 2.76 1.74 7.66
CA TYR A 113 2.59 3.18 7.55
C TYR A 113 1.61 3.51 6.45
N GLN A 114 0.62 4.31 6.78
CA GLN A 114 -0.40 4.80 5.87
C GLN A 114 -0.46 6.33 5.90
N VAL A 115 -0.64 6.95 4.75
CA VAL A 115 -0.83 8.39 4.62
C VAL A 115 -1.96 8.70 3.65
N ASP A 116 -2.88 9.55 4.09
CA ASP A 116 -3.95 10.10 3.27
C ASP A 116 -3.93 11.64 3.28
N TYR A 117 -4.94 12.28 2.70
CA TYR A 117 -5.03 13.74 2.61
C TYR A 117 -5.25 14.44 3.95
N THR A 118 -5.54 13.72 5.03
CA THR A 118 -5.95 14.26 6.33
C THR A 118 -5.02 13.90 7.46
N ARG A 119 -4.39 12.71 7.39
CA ARG A 119 -3.64 12.12 8.50
C ARG A 119 -2.60 11.11 8.05
N GLN A 120 -1.77 10.72 9.01
CA GLN A 120 -0.84 9.62 8.91
C GLN A 120 -1.16 8.61 10.00
N THR A 121 -1.16 7.33 9.67
CA THR A 121 -1.40 6.24 10.61
C THR A 121 -0.21 5.28 10.58
N ILE A 122 0.20 4.80 11.72
CA ILE A 122 1.18 3.71 11.83
C ILE A 122 0.61 2.57 12.66
N GLU A 123 0.96 1.33 12.29
CA GLU A 123 0.77 0.16 13.14
C GLU A 123 2.13 -0.29 13.71
N LEU A 124 2.16 -0.56 15.02
CA LEU A 124 3.30 -1.15 15.70
C LEU A 124 3.22 -2.68 15.65
N ASN A 125 4.35 -3.36 15.84
CA ASN A 125 4.43 -4.82 15.85
C ASN A 125 3.57 -5.51 16.94
N ASN A 126 3.05 -4.76 17.91
CA ASN A 126 2.09 -5.23 18.91
C ASN A 126 0.62 -4.93 18.55
N ARG A 127 0.33 -4.53 17.30
CA ARG A 127 -0.99 -4.20 16.77
C ARG A 127 -1.60 -2.88 17.26
N LEU A 128 -0.82 -2.04 17.94
CA LEU A 128 -1.28 -0.73 18.36
C LEU A 128 -1.22 0.23 17.17
N GLU A 129 -2.33 0.88 16.85
CA GLU A 129 -2.41 1.92 15.83
C GLU A 129 -2.28 3.32 16.45
N LEU A 130 -1.41 4.14 15.86
CA LEU A 130 -1.19 5.52 16.27
C LEU A 130 -1.51 6.46 15.10
N ILE A 131 -2.31 7.49 15.38
CA ILE A 131 -2.72 8.48 14.39
C ILE A 131 -2.01 9.81 14.63
N PHE A 132 -1.50 10.40 13.55
CA PHE A 132 -0.80 11.67 13.52
C PHE A 132 -1.44 12.61 12.50
N ASP A 133 -1.30 13.91 12.70
CA ASP A 133 -1.61 14.89 11.67
C ASP A 133 -0.55 14.86 10.53
N LEU A 134 -0.78 15.61 9.45
CA LEU A 134 0.16 15.66 8.31
C LEU A 134 1.50 16.32 8.65
N LYS A 135 1.62 16.99 9.80
CA LYS A 135 2.87 17.56 10.30
C LYS A 135 3.66 16.58 11.17
N GLY A 136 3.05 15.44 11.52
CA GLY A 136 3.65 14.42 12.37
C GLY A 136 3.37 14.62 13.87
N ASN A 137 2.41 15.46 14.25
CA ASN A 137 1.97 15.59 15.63
C ASN A 137 1.03 14.45 15.98
N PHE A 138 1.25 13.81 17.13
CA PHE A 138 0.39 12.74 17.62
C PHE A 138 -1.02 13.26 17.93
N LEU A 139 -2.04 12.54 17.50
CA LEU A 139 -3.44 12.86 17.71
C LEU A 139 -4.10 11.91 18.70
N LYS A 140 -4.05 10.62 18.44
CA LYS A 140 -4.70 9.59 19.25
C LYS A 140 -4.18 8.19 18.97
N ILE A 141 -4.51 7.26 19.85
CA ILE A 141 -4.48 5.82 19.61
C ILE A 141 -5.83 5.44 18.98
N ASP A 142 -5.80 4.57 17.97
CA ASP A 142 -7.02 3.94 17.45
C ASP A 142 -7.06 2.50 17.96
N ASP A 143 -8.17 2.17 18.67
CA ASP A 143 -8.41 0.85 19.28
C ASP A 143 -9.33 -0.02 18.40
#